data_3a87e1dd4547302870d4a8a1cf819b2c
#
_entry.id   3a87e1dd4547302870d4a8a1cf819b2c
#
_cell.length_a   1.000
_cell.length_b   1.000
_cell.length_c   1.000
_cell.angle_alpha   90.00
_cell.angle_beta   90.00
_cell.angle_gamma   90.00
#
_symmetry.space_group_name_H-M   'P 1'
#
loop_
_entity.id
_entity.type
_entity.pdbx_description
1 polymer ?
#
loop_
_entity_poly.entity_id
_entity_poly.type
_entity_poly.pdbx_seq_one_letter_code
_entity_poly.pdbx_strand_id
1 'polypeptide(L)'
;MPTVTKNLIIINVLVFFGTLVAQRYGIDLTNYLGLHFFLASDFNPAQLITYMFMHGGFSHIFFNMFAVFMFGTVLERTWGPKRFLFYYIVCGIGAGLIQEGVQYIKYIVDYSHYSQVD
;
A
#
# COMPACT_ATOMS: atom_id res chain seq x y z
N MET A 1 -21.36 -6.86 8.77
CA MET A 1 -20.25 -6.00 8.33
C MET A 1 -20.58 -5.42 6.97
N PRO A 2 -20.37 -4.12 6.74
CA PRO A 2 -20.64 -3.52 5.45
C PRO A 2 -19.84 -4.15 4.30
N THR A 3 -20.40 -4.15 3.10
CA THR A 3 -19.90 -4.94 1.97
C THR A 3 -18.49 -4.55 1.53
N VAL A 4 -18.22 -3.25 1.36
CA VAL A 4 -16.91 -2.80 0.87
C VAL A 4 -15.84 -3.05 1.93
N THR A 5 -16.14 -2.75 3.20
CA THR A 5 -15.23 -3.02 4.32
C THR A 5 -14.87 -4.51 4.36
N LYS A 6 -15.87 -5.38 4.27
CA LYS A 6 -15.66 -6.83 4.27
C LYS A 6 -14.78 -7.26 3.10
N ASN A 7 -15.08 -6.76 1.90
CA ASN A 7 -14.36 -7.15 0.70
C ASN A 7 -12.91 -6.65 0.74
N LEU A 8 -12.66 -5.44 1.24
CA LEU A 8 -11.31 -4.92 1.38
C LEU A 8 -10.49 -5.80 2.34
N ILE A 9 -11.08 -6.21 3.45
CA ILE A 9 -10.38 -7.09 4.40
C ILE A 9 -10.07 -8.43 3.75
N ILE A 10 -11.03 -9.02 3.05
CA ILE A 10 -10.85 -10.31 2.37
C ILE A 10 -9.73 -10.20 1.32
N ILE A 11 -9.76 -9.17 0.48
CA ILE A 11 -8.75 -8.99 -0.56
C ILE A 11 -7.35 -8.84 0.05
N ASN A 12 -7.23 -8.03 1.10
CA ASN A 12 -5.93 -7.83 1.75
C ASN A 12 -5.40 -9.13 2.35
N VAL A 13 -6.25 -9.91 3.01
CA VAL A 13 -5.85 -11.18 3.60
C VAL A 13 -5.46 -12.18 2.52
N LEU A 14 -6.23 -12.26 1.43
CA LEU A 14 -5.92 -13.17 0.33
C LEU A 14 -4.60 -12.81 -0.35
N VAL A 15 -4.34 -11.51 -0.58
CA VAL A 15 -3.08 -11.06 -1.17
C VAL A 15 -1.92 -11.38 -0.23
N PHE A 16 -2.10 -11.20 1.08
CA PHE A 16 -1.05 -11.53 2.04
C PHE A 16 -0.69 -13.01 2.01
N PHE A 17 -1.68 -13.89 2.06
CA PHE A 17 -1.43 -15.34 1.98
C PHE A 17 -0.85 -15.73 0.62
N GLY A 18 -1.34 -15.12 -0.47
CA GLY A 18 -0.79 -15.34 -1.80
C GLY A 18 0.68 -14.96 -1.89
N THR A 19 1.04 -13.86 -1.22
CA THR A 19 2.44 -13.41 -1.15
C THR A 19 3.30 -14.44 -0.42
N LEU A 20 2.82 -14.97 0.71
CA LEU A 20 3.56 -15.98 1.47
C LEU A 20 3.75 -17.27 0.65
N VAL A 21 2.70 -17.71 -0.05
CA VAL A 21 2.78 -18.91 -0.88
C VAL A 21 3.76 -18.69 -2.04
N ALA A 22 3.68 -17.51 -2.69
CA ALA A 22 4.57 -17.20 -3.81
C ALA A 22 6.04 -17.19 -3.37
N GLN A 23 6.33 -16.70 -2.17
CA GLN A 23 7.70 -16.69 -1.64
C GLN A 23 8.26 -18.12 -1.51
N ARG A 24 7.43 -19.09 -1.19
CA ARG A 24 7.88 -20.49 -1.11
C ARG A 24 8.33 -21.03 -2.47
N TYR A 25 7.80 -20.48 -3.56
CA TYR A 25 8.16 -20.86 -4.92
C TYR A 25 9.17 -19.91 -5.57
N GLY A 26 9.79 -19.01 -4.76
CA GLY A 26 10.80 -18.09 -5.27
C GLY A 26 10.26 -16.88 -5.99
N ILE A 27 8.96 -16.61 -5.90
CA ILE A 27 8.33 -15.45 -6.52
C ILE A 27 8.13 -14.37 -5.47
N ASP A 28 8.67 -13.17 -5.73
CA ASP A 28 8.54 -12.03 -4.82
C ASP A 28 7.47 -11.08 -5.32
N LEU A 29 6.22 -11.27 -4.86
CA LEU A 29 5.12 -10.40 -5.24
C LEU A 29 5.29 -8.99 -4.68
N THR A 30 5.97 -8.84 -3.54
CA THR A 30 6.23 -7.53 -2.97
C THR A 30 7.09 -6.70 -3.92
N ASN A 31 8.03 -7.32 -4.62
CA ASN A 31 8.86 -6.62 -5.60
C ASN A 31 8.04 -6.13 -6.79
N TYR A 32 7.02 -6.88 -7.22
CA TYR A 32 6.21 -6.50 -8.37
C TYR A 32 5.08 -5.54 -8.02
N LEU A 33 4.44 -5.73 -6.88
CA LEU A 33 3.20 -5.02 -6.51
C LEU A 33 3.42 -3.92 -5.49
N GLY A 34 4.55 -3.95 -4.76
CA GLY A 34 4.89 -2.91 -3.79
C GLY A 34 5.28 -1.61 -4.49
N LEU A 35 5.18 -0.51 -3.75
CA LEU A 35 5.48 0.81 -4.30
C LEU A 35 6.99 1.02 -4.38
N HIS A 36 7.48 1.25 -5.59
CA HIS A 36 8.87 1.61 -5.84
C HIS A 36 9.01 3.11 -6.03
N PHE A 37 10.23 3.61 -5.84
CA PHE A 37 10.54 5.01 -6.09
C PHE A 37 10.31 5.33 -7.58
N PHE A 38 9.73 6.49 -7.88
CA PHE A 38 9.29 6.81 -9.25
C PHE A 38 10.46 6.93 -10.24
N LEU A 39 11.68 7.17 -9.76
CA LEU A 39 12.89 7.20 -10.59
C LEU A 39 13.56 5.82 -10.72
N ALA A 40 13.09 4.81 -9.99
CA ALA A 40 13.62 3.46 -10.11
C ALA A 40 13.16 2.83 -11.42
N SER A 41 13.99 1.94 -11.99
CA SER A 41 13.69 1.30 -13.26
C SER A 41 12.48 0.34 -13.18
N ASP A 42 12.15 -0.16 -11.99
CA ASP A 42 11.05 -1.07 -11.78
C ASP A 42 9.77 -0.40 -11.25
N PHE A 43 9.74 0.94 -11.28
CA PHE A 43 8.55 1.67 -10.91
C PHE A 43 7.46 1.53 -11.98
N ASN A 44 6.22 1.33 -11.52
CA ASN A 44 5.02 1.30 -12.36
C ASN A 44 3.94 2.12 -11.66
N PRO A 45 3.28 3.07 -12.36
CA PRO A 45 2.25 3.89 -11.72
C PRO A 45 1.12 3.10 -11.06
N ALA A 46 0.82 1.89 -11.56
CA ALA A 46 -0.19 1.03 -10.95
C ALA A 46 0.18 0.66 -9.50
N GLN A 47 1.45 0.76 -9.13
CA GLN A 47 1.91 0.47 -7.77
C GLN A 47 1.34 1.44 -6.74
N LEU A 48 0.90 2.63 -7.15
CA LEU A 48 0.20 3.56 -6.26
C LEU A 48 -1.13 2.97 -5.74
N ILE A 49 -1.66 1.97 -6.42
CA ILE A 49 -2.85 1.25 -5.97
C ILE A 49 -2.48 -0.10 -5.39
N THR A 50 -1.65 -0.88 -6.10
CA THR A 50 -1.35 -2.26 -5.69
C THR A 50 -0.63 -2.33 -4.35
N TYR A 51 0.23 -1.34 -4.02
CA TYR A 51 0.94 -1.36 -2.75
C TYR A 51 0.00 -1.34 -1.54
N MET A 52 -1.22 -0.80 -1.71
CA MET A 52 -2.20 -0.70 -0.63
C MET A 52 -2.61 -2.06 -0.08
N PHE A 53 -2.43 -3.12 -0.89
CA PHE A 53 -2.80 -4.48 -0.51
C PHE A 53 -1.59 -5.32 -0.09
N MET A 54 -0.38 -4.75 -0.13
CA MET A 54 0.85 -5.46 0.23
C MET A 54 1.23 -5.14 1.68
N HIS A 55 1.59 -6.17 2.43
CA HIS A 55 1.95 -6.03 3.84
C HIS A 55 3.26 -6.77 4.10
N GLY A 56 4.18 -6.10 4.81
CA GLY A 56 5.51 -6.64 5.07
C GLY A 56 5.58 -7.68 6.17
N GLY A 57 4.52 -7.83 6.98
CA GLY A 57 4.51 -8.79 8.06
C GLY A 57 3.14 -8.98 8.67
N PHE A 58 3.02 -10.00 9.53
CA PHE A 58 1.75 -10.37 10.16
C PHE A 58 1.20 -9.26 11.03
N SER A 59 2.05 -8.61 11.85
CA SER A 59 1.60 -7.52 12.71
C SER A 59 1.05 -6.36 11.89
N HIS A 60 1.71 -6.03 10.78
CA HIS A 60 1.30 -4.92 9.92
C HIS A 60 -0.09 -5.17 9.34
N ILE A 61 -0.34 -6.38 8.80
CA ILE A 61 -1.65 -6.69 8.24
C ILE A 61 -2.71 -6.73 9.33
N PHE A 62 -2.38 -7.27 10.51
CA PHE A 62 -3.33 -7.34 11.62
C PHE A 62 -3.81 -5.95 12.02
N PHE A 63 -2.89 -5.03 12.30
CA PHE A 63 -3.25 -3.68 12.72
C PHE A 63 -3.95 -2.90 11.62
N ASN A 64 -3.50 -3.07 10.37
CA ASN A 64 -4.14 -2.39 9.25
C ASN A 64 -5.58 -2.88 9.04
N MET A 65 -5.80 -4.19 9.12
CA MET A 65 -7.14 -4.75 8.96
C MET A 65 -8.05 -4.38 10.14
N PHE A 66 -7.49 -4.30 11.34
CA PHE A 66 -8.24 -3.83 12.50
C PHE A 66 -8.70 -2.39 12.29
N ALA A 67 -7.82 -1.51 11.80
CA ALA A 67 -8.18 -0.13 11.50
C ALA A 67 -9.24 -0.04 10.41
N VAL A 68 -9.12 -0.84 9.34
CA VAL A 68 -10.12 -0.90 8.27
C VAL A 68 -11.46 -1.38 8.82
N PHE A 69 -11.45 -2.40 9.68
CA PHE A 69 -12.67 -2.90 10.31
C PHE A 69 -13.36 -1.82 11.13
N MET A 70 -12.61 -1.14 11.99
CA MET A 70 -13.18 -0.15 12.91
C MET A 70 -13.69 1.08 12.16
N PHE A 71 -12.81 1.70 11.39
CA PHE A 71 -13.15 2.96 10.73
C PHE A 71 -13.96 2.74 9.46
N GLY A 72 -13.67 1.68 8.72
CA GLY A 72 -14.40 1.39 7.49
C GLY A 72 -15.85 1.07 7.74
N THR A 73 -16.15 0.33 8.82
CA THR A 73 -17.53 0.00 9.18
C THR A 73 -18.33 1.27 9.43
N VAL A 74 -17.77 2.22 10.18
CA VAL A 74 -18.45 3.48 10.49
C VAL A 74 -18.60 4.33 9.24
N LEU A 75 -17.53 4.49 8.47
CA LEU A 75 -17.53 5.37 7.30
C LEU A 75 -18.43 4.83 6.19
N GLU A 76 -18.39 3.52 5.96
CA GLU A 76 -19.24 2.93 4.93
C GLU A 76 -20.72 3.04 5.28
N ARG A 77 -21.07 2.84 6.56
CA ARG A 77 -22.45 2.98 7.01
C ARG A 77 -22.96 4.42 6.92
N THR A 78 -22.06 5.39 7.15
CA THR A 78 -22.40 6.80 7.14
C THR A 78 -22.47 7.36 5.72
N TRP A 79 -21.49 7.01 4.87
CA TRP A 79 -21.32 7.59 3.54
C TRP A 79 -21.83 6.71 2.41
N GLY A 80 -22.06 5.43 2.65
CA GLY A 80 -22.41 4.45 1.63
C GLY A 80 -21.19 3.80 1.00
N PRO A 81 -21.38 2.64 0.34
CA PRO A 81 -20.27 1.84 -0.15
C PRO A 81 -19.43 2.53 -1.22
N LYS A 82 -20.07 3.22 -2.19
CA LYS A 82 -19.33 3.86 -3.29
C LYS A 82 -18.46 5.00 -2.79
N ARG A 83 -19.02 5.85 -1.93
CA ARG A 83 -18.28 6.99 -1.38
C ARG A 83 -17.15 6.55 -0.48
N PHE A 84 -17.35 5.51 0.33
CA PHE A 84 -16.31 4.97 1.17
C PHE A 84 -15.18 4.37 0.32
N LEU A 85 -15.50 3.59 -0.71
CA LEU A 85 -14.47 3.02 -1.59
C LEU A 85 -13.67 4.10 -2.28
N PHE A 86 -14.34 5.13 -2.80
CA PHE A 86 -13.66 6.27 -3.43
C PHE A 86 -12.70 6.94 -2.44
N TYR A 87 -13.17 7.20 -1.22
CA TYR A 87 -12.36 7.81 -0.18
C TYR A 87 -11.13 6.94 0.15
N TYR A 88 -11.35 5.63 0.29
CA TYR A 88 -10.27 4.70 0.60
C TYR A 88 -9.19 4.71 -0.48
N ILE A 89 -9.57 4.64 -1.74
CA ILE A 89 -8.63 4.63 -2.86
C ILE A 89 -7.89 5.98 -2.98
N VAL A 90 -8.61 7.09 -2.85
CA VAL A 90 -8.00 8.43 -2.94
C VAL A 90 -6.99 8.63 -1.81
N CYS A 91 -7.34 8.23 -0.58
CA CYS A 91 -6.42 8.34 0.55
C CYS A 91 -5.19 7.46 0.36
N GLY A 92 -5.36 6.25 -0.20
CA GLY A 92 -4.24 5.36 -0.49
C GLY A 92 -3.31 5.93 -1.55
N ILE A 93 -3.86 6.46 -2.63
CA ILE A 93 -3.07 7.10 -3.68
C ILE A 93 -2.35 8.32 -3.11
N GLY A 94 -3.04 9.15 -2.32
CA GLY A 94 -2.46 10.33 -1.70
C GLY A 94 -1.29 9.97 -0.79
N ALA A 95 -1.46 8.93 0.03
CA ALA A 95 -0.39 8.44 0.90
C ALA A 95 0.81 7.95 0.07
N GLY A 96 0.55 7.25 -1.05
CA GLY A 96 1.60 6.81 -1.95
C GLY A 96 2.36 7.97 -2.57
N LEU A 97 1.65 9.04 -2.97
CA LEU A 97 2.29 10.22 -3.51
C LEU A 97 3.15 10.94 -2.48
N ILE A 98 2.68 11.01 -1.23
CA ILE A 98 3.48 11.57 -0.13
C ILE A 98 4.72 10.73 0.09
N GLN A 99 4.60 9.41 0.06
CA GLN A 99 5.74 8.51 0.18
C GLN A 99 6.75 8.74 -0.94
N GLU A 100 6.30 8.92 -2.18
CA GLU A 100 7.16 9.24 -3.31
C GLU A 100 7.88 10.58 -3.10
N GLY A 101 7.17 11.59 -2.57
CA GLY A 101 7.77 12.89 -2.26
C GLY A 101 8.86 12.78 -1.21
N VAL A 102 8.61 12.00 -0.15
CA VAL A 102 9.61 11.75 0.90
C VAL A 102 10.84 11.05 0.31
N GLN A 103 10.63 10.05 -0.54
CA GLN A 103 11.72 9.34 -1.20
C GLN A 103 12.53 10.26 -2.11
N TYR A 104 11.86 11.18 -2.82
CA TYR A 104 12.52 12.13 -3.69
C TYR A 104 13.43 13.08 -2.88
N ILE A 105 12.94 13.56 -1.74
CA ILE A 105 13.74 14.43 -0.86
C ILE A 105 14.96 13.66 -0.35
N LYS A 106 14.79 12.41 0.08
CA LYS A 106 15.91 11.57 0.52
C LYS A 106 16.91 11.36 -0.59
N TYR A 107 16.43 11.12 -1.81
CA TYR A 107 17.29 10.95 -2.97
C TYR A 107 18.17 12.18 -3.21
N ILE A 108 17.58 13.38 -3.16
CA ILE A 108 18.32 14.63 -3.37
C ILE A 108 19.36 14.83 -2.26
N VAL A 109 18.97 14.59 -1.00
CA VAL A 109 19.88 14.75 0.14
C VAL A 109 21.04 13.78 0.04
N ASP A 110 20.77 12.52 -0.27
CA ASP A 110 21.80 11.50 -0.40
C ASP A 110 22.73 11.80 -1.57
N TYR A 111 22.18 12.23 -2.70
CA TYR A 111 22.99 12.60 -3.86
C TYR A 111 23.91 13.78 -3.56
N SER A 112 23.39 14.81 -2.89
CA SER A 112 24.21 15.97 -2.49
C SER A 112 25.32 15.55 -1.52
N HIS A 113 24.99 14.62 -0.60
CA HIS A 113 25.97 14.13 0.35
C HIS A 113 27.10 13.37 -0.37
N TYR A 114 26.76 12.49 -1.31
CA TYR A 114 27.76 11.75 -2.08
C TYR A 114 28.65 12.66 -2.92
N SER A 115 28.07 13.70 -3.54
CA SER A 115 28.86 14.62 -4.35
C SER A 115 29.81 15.48 -3.51
N GLN A 116 29.53 15.66 -2.21
CA GLN A 116 30.42 16.38 -1.31
C GLN A 116 31.57 15.51 -0.80
N VAL A 117 31.39 14.20 -0.77
CA VAL A 117 32.42 13.27 -0.30
C VAL A 117 33.51 13.07 -1.35
N ASP A 118 33.16 13.19 -2.61
CA ASP A 118 34.12 13.09 -3.70
C ASP A 118 34.91 14.39 -3.87
#